data_50a2b4dea74ff814846621831f3b67e5
#
_entry.id   50a2b4dea74ff814846621831f3b67e5
#
_cell.length_a   1.000
_cell.length_b   1.000
_cell.length_c   1.000
_cell.angle_alpha   90.00
_cell.angle_beta   90.00
_cell.angle_gamma   90.00
#
_symmetry.space_group_name_H-M   'P 1'
#
loop_
_entity.id
_entity.type
_entity.pdbx_description
1 polymer ?
#
loop_
_entity_poly.entity_id
_entity_poly.type
_entity_poly.pdbx_seq_one_letter_code
_entity_poly.pdbx_strand_id
1 'polypeptide(L)'
;MDIKILVSTHKPYIMPKDVSLYLPIQVGYDEVSEHFGYQGDNIGDNISYKHRYYSDLSAVYWGWKNLNVEYMGSCHYRRYFVSKKPKYNDDKFFRYILNREELEKLLTKCPVIVAKKRHYYIETIEEHFKHTHESSDFDLLRTVIAEISPE
;
A
#
# COMPACT_ATOMS: atom_id res chain seq x y z
N MET A 1 -12.16 16.45 4.90
CA MET A 1 -11.16 15.97 3.93
C MET A 1 -11.69 14.72 3.23
N ASP A 2 -11.57 14.63 1.91
CA ASP A 2 -11.88 13.42 1.18
C ASP A 2 -10.64 12.52 1.15
N ILE A 3 -10.68 11.45 1.95
CA ILE A 3 -9.56 10.55 2.18
C ILE A 3 -9.97 9.13 1.79
N LYS A 4 -9.14 8.45 1.02
CA LYS A 4 -9.30 7.04 0.67
C LYS A 4 -7.99 6.28 0.88
N ILE A 5 -8.06 5.16 1.58
CA ILE A 5 -6.92 4.26 1.78
C ILE A 5 -7.20 2.95 1.02
N LEU A 6 -6.40 2.68 0.02
CA LEU A 6 -6.45 1.44 -0.74
C LEU A 6 -5.85 0.31 0.09
N VAL A 7 -6.59 -0.77 0.24
CA VAL A 7 -6.13 -1.99 0.94
C VAL A 7 -5.86 -3.06 -0.10
N SER A 8 -4.60 -3.14 -0.55
CA SER A 8 -4.20 -4.13 -1.55
C SER A 8 -4.31 -5.55 -1.02
N THR A 9 -4.97 -6.42 -1.76
CA THR A 9 -5.08 -7.85 -1.43
C THR A 9 -5.08 -8.73 -2.68
N HIS A 10 -4.46 -9.90 -2.57
CA HIS A 10 -4.46 -10.96 -3.57
C HIS A 10 -5.22 -12.21 -3.11
N LYS A 11 -5.94 -12.14 -1.97
CA LYS A 11 -6.74 -13.22 -1.41
C LYS A 11 -7.85 -12.68 -0.51
N PRO A 12 -8.89 -13.47 -0.21
CA PRO A 12 -9.93 -13.08 0.72
C PRO A 12 -9.33 -12.88 2.12
N TYR A 13 -9.72 -11.79 2.77
CA TYR A 13 -9.26 -11.47 4.12
C TYR A 13 -10.29 -10.62 4.87
N ILE A 14 -10.18 -10.59 6.20
CA ILE A 14 -11.00 -9.70 7.02
C ILE A 14 -10.57 -8.27 6.74
N MET A 15 -11.53 -7.40 6.38
CA MET A 15 -11.28 -6.00 6.04
C MET A 15 -11.83 -5.06 7.10
N PRO A 16 -11.30 -3.82 7.20
CA PRO A 16 -11.89 -2.79 8.04
C PRO A 16 -13.36 -2.53 7.67
N LYS A 17 -14.17 -2.25 8.69
CA LYS A 17 -15.62 -2.02 8.50
C LYS A 17 -15.93 -0.70 7.79
N ASP A 18 -15.09 0.32 7.98
CA ASP A 18 -15.25 1.62 7.33
C ASP A 18 -14.77 1.56 5.88
N VAL A 19 -15.61 1.06 5.00
CA VAL A 19 -15.35 1.00 3.55
C VAL A 19 -15.37 2.38 2.90
N SER A 20 -15.87 3.40 3.58
CA SER A 20 -15.81 4.78 3.09
C SER A 20 -14.40 5.34 3.16
N LEU A 21 -13.58 4.87 4.10
CA LEU A 21 -12.18 5.23 4.28
C LEU A 21 -11.23 4.17 3.70
N TYR A 22 -11.44 2.89 4.04
CA TYR A 22 -10.60 1.78 3.64
C TYR A 22 -11.25 1.01 2.48
N LEU A 23 -10.71 1.15 1.28
CA LEU A 23 -11.22 0.52 0.06
C LEU A 23 -10.39 -0.73 -0.27
N PRO A 24 -10.93 -1.94 -0.08
CA PRO A 24 -10.26 -3.15 -0.52
C PRO A 24 -10.11 -3.20 -2.04
N ILE A 25 -8.89 -3.43 -2.51
CA ILE A 25 -8.57 -3.59 -3.93
C ILE A 25 -7.96 -4.96 -4.15
N GLN A 26 -8.62 -5.78 -4.96
CA GLN A 26 -8.03 -7.02 -5.45
C GLN A 26 -7.07 -6.69 -6.56
N VAL A 27 -5.77 -6.96 -6.32
CA VAL A 27 -4.69 -6.67 -7.26
C VAL A 27 -4.45 -7.84 -8.21
N GLY A 28 -4.01 -7.55 -9.43
CA GLY A 28 -3.83 -8.56 -10.47
C GLY A 28 -5.15 -9.20 -10.89
N TYR A 29 -6.23 -8.46 -10.88
CA TYR A 29 -7.60 -8.98 -11.06
C TYR A 29 -7.76 -9.79 -12.35
N ASP A 30 -7.13 -9.35 -13.45
CA ASP A 30 -7.20 -10.03 -14.74
C ASP A 30 -6.29 -11.27 -14.84
N GLU A 31 -5.35 -11.43 -13.90
CA GLU A 31 -4.41 -12.56 -13.91
C GLU A 31 -4.90 -13.77 -13.10
N VAL A 32 -6.03 -13.63 -12.39
CA VAL A 32 -6.58 -14.66 -11.51
C VAL A 32 -8.01 -15.02 -11.88
N SER A 33 -8.40 -16.26 -11.65
CA SER A 33 -9.77 -16.75 -11.88
C SER A 33 -10.69 -16.57 -10.67
N GLU A 34 -10.15 -16.36 -9.49
CA GLU A 34 -10.91 -16.25 -8.25
C GLU A 34 -11.09 -14.77 -7.86
N HIS A 35 -12.33 -14.35 -7.69
CA HIS A 35 -12.70 -12.97 -7.32
C HIS A 35 -13.43 -12.94 -5.98
N PHE A 36 -13.02 -12.00 -5.12
CA PHE A 36 -13.43 -11.96 -3.70
C PHE A 36 -14.53 -10.95 -3.42
N GLY A 37 -15.12 -10.35 -4.46
CA GLY A 37 -16.13 -9.30 -4.32
C GLY A 37 -15.59 -7.93 -3.92
N TYR A 38 -14.26 -7.75 -3.97
CA TYR A 38 -13.59 -6.45 -3.81
C TYR A 38 -13.52 -5.71 -5.15
N GLN A 39 -13.25 -4.41 -5.08
CA GLN A 39 -12.90 -3.64 -6.27
C GLN A 39 -11.66 -4.24 -6.93
N GLY A 40 -11.73 -4.54 -8.23
CA GLY A 40 -10.56 -4.95 -9.01
C GLY A 40 -9.71 -3.75 -9.42
N ASP A 41 -8.43 -3.96 -9.56
CA ASP A 41 -7.49 -2.96 -10.08
C ASP A 41 -7.46 -2.87 -11.61
N ASN A 42 -8.43 -3.53 -12.29
CA ASN A 42 -8.50 -3.70 -13.75
C ASN A 42 -9.52 -2.79 -14.46
N ILE A 43 -10.27 -1.96 -13.74
CA ILE A 43 -11.30 -1.09 -14.32
C ILE A 43 -10.70 0.29 -14.59
N GLY A 44 -11.11 0.91 -15.71
CA GLY A 44 -10.60 2.22 -16.12
C GLY A 44 -9.13 2.20 -16.54
N ASP A 45 -8.41 3.30 -16.31
CA ASP A 45 -6.97 3.36 -16.59
C ASP A 45 -6.21 2.55 -15.52
N ASN A 46 -5.53 1.48 -15.95
CA ASN A 46 -4.95 0.51 -15.03
C ASN A 46 -3.69 -0.17 -15.60
N ILE A 47 -2.96 -0.82 -14.71
CA ILE A 47 -1.82 -1.69 -15.02
C ILE A 47 -1.98 -3.07 -14.36
N SER A 48 -3.21 -3.57 -14.19
CA SER A 48 -3.50 -4.86 -13.55
C SER A 48 -2.71 -6.01 -14.19
N TYR A 49 -2.61 -6.02 -15.51
CA TYR A 49 -1.82 -7.00 -16.29
C TYR A 49 -0.31 -6.97 -16.02
N LYS A 50 0.19 -5.94 -15.31
CA LYS A 50 1.59 -5.83 -14.87
C LYS A 50 1.78 -6.18 -13.40
N HIS A 51 0.75 -6.69 -12.72
CA HIS A 51 0.78 -6.98 -11.29
C HIS A 51 1.98 -7.85 -10.88
N ARG A 52 2.36 -8.80 -11.72
CA ARG A 52 3.54 -9.66 -11.49
C ARG A 52 4.83 -8.87 -11.22
N TYR A 53 4.97 -7.69 -11.84
CA TYR A 53 6.16 -6.85 -11.70
C TYR A 53 5.97 -5.72 -10.69
N TYR A 54 4.75 -5.19 -10.57
CA TYR A 54 4.45 -4.01 -9.76
C TYR A 54 3.83 -4.33 -8.41
N SER A 55 3.39 -5.59 -8.17
CA SER A 55 2.78 -6.02 -6.90
C SER A 55 1.67 -5.05 -6.46
N ASP A 56 1.67 -4.60 -5.22
CA ASP A 56 0.66 -3.68 -4.66
C ASP A 56 0.60 -2.31 -5.35
N LEU A 57 1.64 -1.94 -6.13
CA LEU A 57 1.65 -0.67 -6.87
C LEU A 57 0.60 -0.63 -7.98
N SER A 58 0.10 -1.77 -8.46
CA SER A 58 -1.01 -1.79 -9.43
C SER A 58 -2.27 -1.15 -8.85
N ALA A 59 -2.57 -1.39 -7.55
CA ALA A 59 -3.66 -0.72 -6.85
C ALA A 59 -3.40 0.79 -6.67
N VAL A 60 -2.16 1.18 -6.38
CA VAL A 60 -1.80 2.60 -6.23
C VAL A 60 -1.98 3.34 -7.56
N TYR A 61 -1.52 2.75 -8.66
CA TYR A 61 -1.71 3.31 -10.00
C TYR A 61 -3.20 3.45 -10.32
N TRP A 62 -3.98 2.38 -10.10
CA TRP A 62 -5.42 2.39 -10.30
C TRP A 62 -6.11 3.51 -9.52
N GLY A 63 -5.78 3.66 -8.24
CA GLY A 63 -6.35 4.70 -7.40
C GLY A 63 -5.99 6.11 -7.88
N TRP A 64 -4.73 6.33 -8.26
CA TRP A 64 -4.28 7.61 -8.82
C TRP A 64 -5.03 7.99 -10.10
N LYS A 65 -5.34 7.02 -10.96
CA LYS A 65 -6.00 7.26 -12.25
C LYS A 65 -7.52 7.37 -12.16
N ASN A 66 -8.14 6.69 -11.20
CA ASN A 66 -9.59 6.49 -11.21
C ASN A 66 -10.31 7.12 -9.99
N LEU A 67 -9.60 7.54 -8.95
CA LEU A 67 -10.19 8.21 -7.80
C LEU A 67 -9.96 9.72 -7.87
N ASN A 68 -11.01 10.47 -7.54
CA ASN A 68 -10.93 11.92 -7.36
C ASN A 68 -11.08 12.22 -5.87
N VAL A 69 -9.97 12.13 -5.13
CA VAL A 69 -9.91 12.34 -3.68
C VAL A 69 -8.80 13.32 -3.31
N GLU A 70 -8.96 14.01 -2.21
CA GLU A 70 -7.98 14.99 -1.71
C GLU A 70 -6.70 14.30 -1.21
N TYR A 71 -6.87 13.17 -0.52
CA TYR A 71 -5.77 12.34 -0.03
C TYR A 71 -5.99 10.88 -0.36
N MET A 72 -4.98 10.26 -0.95
CA MET A 72 -4.96 8.83 -1.21
C MET A 72 -3.84 8.17 -0.41
N GLY A 73 -4.18 7.12 0.33
CA GLY A 73 -3.24 6.27 1.04
C GLY A 73 -3.21 4.87 0.45
N SER A 74 -2.18 4.11 0.77
CA SER A 74 -2.07 2.69 0.42
C SER A 74 -1.57 1.88 1.61
N CYS A 75 -2.14 0.70 1.79
CA CYS A 75 -1.66 -0.29 2.74
C CYS A 75 -1.95 -1.71 2.22
N HIS A 76 -1.26 -2.69 2.79
CA HIS A 76 -1.48 -4.09 2.47
C HIS A 76 -2.49 -4.69 3.45
N TYR A 77 -3.30 -5.68 3.06
CA TYR A 77 -4.34 -6.31 3.90
C TYR A 77 -3.85 -6.87 5.25
N ARG A 78 -2.55 -7.02 5.44
CA ARG A 78 -1.90 -7.45 6.70
C ARG A 78 -1.11 -6.35 7.41
N ARG A 79 -1.08 -5.12 6.87
CA ARG A 79 -0.24 -4.03 7.38
C ARG A 79 -0.99 -2.71 7.28
N TYR A 80 -1.40 -2.19 8.40
CA TYR A 80 -2.15 -0.93 8.49
C TYR A 80 -1.37 0.09 9.32
N PHE A 81 -1.63 1.35 9.06
CA PHE A 81 -1.22 2.41 9.96
C PHE A 81 -2.04 2.34 11.25
N VAL A 82 -1.38 2.38 12.39
CA VAL A 82 -2.04 2.23 13.69
C VAL A 82 -1.80 3.45 14.57
N SER A 83 -2.83 3.88 15.29
CA SER A 83 -2.74 4.97 16.25
C SER A 83 -2.02 4.56 17.53
N LYS A 84 -2.16 3.31 17.92
CA LYS A 84 -1.50 2.71 19.10
C LYS A 84 -1.00 1.33 18.75
N LYS A 85 0.16 0.96 19.28
CA LYS A 85 0.69 -0.38 19.07
C LYS A 85 -0.28 -1.42 19.63
N PRO A 86 -0.82 -2.33 18.81
CA PRO A 86 -1.71 -3.39 19.29
C PRO A 86 -0.96 -4.30 20.26
N LYS A 87 -1.69 -4.85 21.23
CA LYS A 87 -1.17 -5.93 22.08
C LYS A 87 -1.00 -7.18 21.21
N TYR A 88 0.01 -7.96 21.50
CA TYR A 88 0.24 -9.25 20.84
C TYR A 88 -1.01 -10.13 20.96
N ASN A 89 -1.46 -10.75 19.85
CA ASN A 89 -2.67 -11.60 19.78
C ASN A 89 -4.00 -10.90 20.09
N ASP A 90 -4.15 -9.61 19.77
CA ASP A 90 -5.44 -8.95 19.90
C ASP A 90 -6.31 -9.20 18.66
N ASP A 91 -7.35 -10.04 18.80
CA ASP A 91 -8.35 -10.35 17.77
C ASP A 91 -9.11 -9.11 17.27
N LYS A 92 -8.98 -8.00 18.01
CA LYS A 92 -9.64 -6.73 17.71
C LYS A 92 -8.67 -5.72 17.09
N PHE A 93 -7.71 -6.21 16.32
CA PHE A 93 -6.67 -5.40 15.66
C PHE A 93 -7.21 -4.14 14.96
N PHE A 94 -8.35 -4.22 14.30
CA PHE A 94 -8.93 -3.08 13.57
C PHE A 94 -9.38 -1.91 14.46
N ARG A 95 -9.45 -2.07 15.77
CA ARG A 95 -9.69 -0.94 16.69
C ARG A 95 -8.46 -0.03 16.87
N TYR A 96 -7.29 -0.47 16.43
CA TYR A 96 -6.04 0.27 16.54
C TYR A 96 -5.63 0.96 15.24
N ILE A 97 -6.25 0.63 14.10
CA ILE A 97 -5.96 1.31 12.85
C ILE A 97 -6.45 2.75 12.90
N LEU A 98 -5.78 3.62 12.16
CA LEU A 98 -6.15 5.03 12.08
C LEU A 98 -7.59 5.18 11.56
N ASN A 99 -8.42 5.88 12.29
CA ASN A 99 -9.73 6.28 11.83
C ASN A 99 -9.67 7.64 11.09
N ARG A 100 -10.78 8.06 10.50
CA ARG A 100 -10.86 9.30 9.73
C ARG A 100 -10.45 10.53 10.53
N GLU A 101 -10.95 10.67 11.76
CA GLU A 101 -10.66 11.82 12.62
C GLU A 101 -9.16 11.91 12.96
N GLU A 102 -8.53 10.79 13.25
CA GLU A 102 -7.09 10.70 13.53
C GLU A 102 -6.26 11.06 12.30
N LEU A 103 -6.67 10.58 11.10
CA LEU A 103 -6.02 10.92 9.84
C LEU A 103 -6.13 12.41 9.52
N GLU A 104 -7.31 12.99 9.64
CA GLU A 104 -7.53 14.42 9.41
C GLU A 104 -6.68 15.28 10.33
N LYS A 105 -6.58 14.93 11.62
CA LYS A 105 -5.70 15.60 12.58
C LYS A 105 -4.21 15.50 12.19
N LEU A 106 -3.78 14.38 11.65
CA LEU A 106 -2.40 14.19 11.19
C LEU A 106 -2.14 14.98 9.92
N LEU A 107 -3.04 14.90 8.94
CA LEU A 107 -2.90 15.58 7.64
C LEU A 107 -2.97 17.11 7.76
N THR A 108 -3.68 17.64 8.76
CA THR A 108 -3.63 19.09 9.09
C THR A 108 -2.23 19.52 9.51
N LYS A 109 -1.42 18.64 10.09
CA LYS A 109 -0.05 18.94 10.55
C LYS A 109 1.00 18.66 9.49
N CYS A 110 0.81 17.63 8.70
CA CYS A 110 1.75 17.18 7.69
C CYS A 110 0.98 16.55 6.51
N PRO A 111 1.19 16.99 5.27
CA PRO A 111 0.46 16.50 4.10
C PRO A 111 0.83 15.07 3.71
N VAL A 112 1.87 14.49 4.29
CA VAL A 112 2.34 13.14 3.99
C VAL A 112 2.51 12.35 5.29
N ILE A 113 1.89 11.17 5.34
CA ILE A 113 1.98 10.24 6.46
C ILE A 113 2.70 8.98 5.98
N VAL A 114 3.82 8.64 6.60
CA VAL A 114 4.58 7.43 6.32
C VAL A 114 4.73 6.56 7.56
N ALA A 115 4.98 5.27 7.36
CA ALA A 115 5.26 4.36 8.45
C ALA A 115 6.56 4.73 9.15
N LYS A 116 6.64 4.44 10.46
CA LYS A 116 7.88 4.61 11.21
C LYS A 116 9.01 3.82 10.54
N LYS A 117 10.20 4.45 10.44
CA LYS A 117 11.40 3.81 9.90
C LYS A 117 11.64 2.44 10.56
N ARG A 118 11.83 1.43 9.72
CA ARG A 118 12.22 0.09 10.17
C ARG A 118 13.74 0.05 10.32
N HIS A 119 14.21 -0.57 11.38
CA HIS A 119 15.62 -0.79 11.62
C HIS A 119 15.94 -2.29 11.46
N TYR A 120 16.89 -2.59 10.62
CA TYR A 120 17.56 -3.89 10.54
C TYR A 120 18.83 -3.78 11.37
N TYR A 121 18.96 -4.57 12.43
CA TYR A 121 20.01 -4.37 13.43
C TYR A 121 21.41 -4.79 12.95
N ILE A 122 21.49 -5.70 11.99
CA ILE A 122 22.73 -6.32 11.53
C ILE A 122 23.10 -5.96 10.09
N GLU A 123 22.22 -5.31 9.35
CA GLU A 123 22.42 -4.96 7.96
C GLU A 123 21.65 -3.71 7.57
N THR A 124 22.05 -3.06 6.49
CA THR A 124 21.30 -1.97 5.87
C THR A 124 20.10 -2.51 5.07
N ILE A 125 19.17 -1.64 4.66
CA ILE A 125 18.06 -2.03 3.77
C ILE A 125 18.60 -2.54 2.44
N GLU A 126 19.67 -1.95 1.92
CA GLU A 126 20.30 -2.37 0.66
C GLU A 126 20.91 -3.76 0.78
N GLU A 127 21.67 -4.03 1.84
CA GLU A 127 22.23 -5.36 2.10
C GLU A 127 21.12 -6.40 2.27
N HIS A 128 20.06 -6.06 3.01
CA HIS A 128 18.92 -6.94 3.16
C HIS A 128 18.24 -7.25 1.83
N PHE A 129 18.06 -6.25 0.96
CA PHE A 129 17.52 -6.45 -0.37
C PHE A 129 18.42 -7.38 -1.20
N LYS A 130 19.73 -7.14 -1.23
CA LYS A 130 20.70 -7.96 -1.97
C LYS A 130 20.78 -9.42 -1.49
N HIS A 131 20.45 -9.68 -0.21
CA HIS A 131 20.38 -11.04 0.32
C HIS A 131 19.07 -11.76 0.00
N THR A 132 17.99 -11.04 -0.25
CA THR A 132 16.63 -11.61 -0.40
C THR A 132 16.09 -11.53 -1.81
N HIS A 133 16.71 -10.73 -2.68
CA HIS A 133 16.31 -10.48 -4.07
C HIS A 133 17.52 -10.53 -5.00
N GLU A 134 17.29 -10.33 -6.31
CA GLU A 134 18.37 -10.21 -7.28
C GLU A 134 19.17 -8.91 -7.01
N SER A 135 20.45 -9.06 -6.71
CA SER A 135 21.27 -7.92 -6.29
C SER A 135 21.46 -6.86 -7.37
N SER A 136 21.49 -7.28 -8.63
CA SER A 136 21.61 -6.39 -9.80
C SER A 136 20.45 -5.42 -9.97
N ASP A 137 19.26 -5.77 -9.48
CA ASP A 137 18.06 -4.92 -9.58
C ASP A 137 18.22 -3.59 -8.85
N PHE A 138 18.95 -3.59 -7.73
CA PHE A 138 19.16 -2.37 -6.97
C PHE A 138 20.12 -1.41 -7.69
N ASP A 139 21.14 -1.94 -8.33
CA ASP A 139 22.10 -1.13 -9.11
C ASP A 139 21.47 -0.62 -10.41
N LEU A 140 20.66 -1.44 -11.07
CA LEU A 140 19.86 -1.05 -12.23
C LEU A 140 18.88 0.08 -11.87
N LEU A 141 18.20 -0.02 -10.74
CA LEU A 141 17.29 1.01 -10.26
C LEU A 141 17.99 2.36 -10.07
N ARG A 142 19.19 2.37 -9.48
CA ARG A 142 20.00 3.59 -9.34
C ARG A 142 20.35 4.20 -10.69
N THR A 143 20.77 3.38 -11.66
CA THR A 143 21.10 3.83 -13.01
C THR A 143 19.89 4.48 -13.68
N VAL A 144 18.72 3.79 -13.65
CA VAL A 144 17.48 4.30 -14.25
C VAL A 144 17.02 5.60 -13.57
N ILE A 145 17.10 5.71 -12.25
CA ILE A 145 16.73 6.95 -11.54
C ILE A 145 17.67 8.09 -11.98
N ALA A 146 18.97 7.85 -12.03
CA ALA A 146 19.94 8.87 -12.44
C ALA A 146 19.73 9.35 -13.90
N GLU A 147 19.22 8.48 -14.78
CA GLU A 147 18.91 8.82 -16.16
C GLU A 147 17.59 9.61 -16.29
N ILE A 148 16.56 9.24 -15.53
CA ILE A 148 15.20 9.81 -15.66
C ILE A 148 15.03 11.07 -14.80
N SER A 149 15.68 11.12 -13.65
CA SER A 149 15.60 12.21 -12.69
C SER A 149 16.98 12.56 -12.14
N PRO A 150 17.88 13.07 -13.01
CA PRO A 150 19.17 13.57 -12.56
C PRO A 150 18.95 14.84 -11.72
N GLU A 151 19.38 14.85 -10.48
CA GLU A 151 19.51 16.08 -9.66
C GLU A 151 20.90 16.68 -9.80
#